data_8f84ea13e1b8e7fcaa121ca2683d9448
#
_entry.id   8f84ea13e1b8e7fcaa121ca2683d9448
#
_cell.length_a   1.000
_cell.length_b   1.000
_cell.length_c   1.000
_cell.angle_alpha   90.00
_cell.angle_beta   90.00
_cell.angle_gamma   90.00
#
_symmetry.space_group_name_H-M   'P 1'
#
loop_
_entity.id
_entity.type
_entity.pdbx_description
1 polymer ?
#
loop_
_entity_poly.entity_id
_entity_poly.type
_entity_poly.pdbx_seq_one_letter_code
_entity_poly.pdbx_strand_id
1 'polypeptide(L)'
;MLFSRETYVERRAALRQLVGEGLILLLGNNDSPMNYPANAYKFRQDSSFLYFFGQHRDGLVGVIDCESGVETLVGDEIDIDDIVWYGSVTSVVEMAQQSGVAETAPMAKLAELVSAAKAQGRKVHFLPPYRHDTMILLMDLTGIHPSQQKAEASLALINAVVKLRSKKSAEEIAEMERASHIGYLMHTAAMTLAKPGVTERYIGGVLDGIAASHGAICSFQSIVSMHGEVLHGYPSNRQLEAGRLLLVDAGAETVNHYCSDHTRTTPISGKFTQRQKDIYDIVVDCHDLALTHCRPDVRYYDVHMDVCRLMTERLKALGLMKGNTEDAVQAGAHALFLPHGLGHMMGMDVHDMEGLGQIHVGYDAETRPSCQFGTASLRFGRRLEEGFVVTDEPGIYFIPDLIDLWRKEGINKDFLNFDVIETYKDFGGIRIEDDVLITADGCRFLGDERIPYHTAEVEAFLESQNL
;
A
#
# COMPACT_ATOMS: atom_id res chain seq x y z
N MET A 1 19.99 1.99 11.71
CA MET A 1 19.65 0.95 10.71
C MET A 1 18.65 -0.03 11.30
N LEU A 2 17.73 -0.52 10.48
CA LEU A 2 16.72 -1.49 10.89
C LEU A 2 17.30 -2.91 11.06
N PHE A 3 18.05 -3.36 10.05
CA PHE A 3 18.59 -4.72 9.98
C PHE A 3 20.10 -4.74 10.17
N SER A 4 20.67 -5.94 10.23
CA SER A 4 22.10 -6.11 10.32
C SER A 4 22.81 -5.58 9.06
N ARG A 5 24.08 -5.24 9.21
CA ARG A 5 24.95 -4.85 8.09
C ARG A 5 24.96 -5.93 6.99
N GLU A 6 25.01 -7.17 7.39
CA GLU A 6 25.06 -8.33 6.51
C GLU A 6 23.82 -8.41 5.62
N THR A 7 22.64 -8.11 6.14
CA THR A 7 21.38 -8.06 5.37
C THR A 7 21.47 -7.11 4.18
N TYR A 8 22.03 -5.92 4.39
CA TYR A 8 22.19 -4.93 3.30
C TYR A 8 23.25 -5.35 2.29
N VAL A 9 24.36 -5.95 2.74
CA VAL A 9 25.40 -6.50 1.86
C VAL A 9 24.83 -7.61 0.96
N GLU A 10 24.07 -8.53 1.54
CA GLU A 10 23.43 -9.64 0.81
C GLU A 10 22.41 -9.14 -0.20
N ARG A 11 21.56 -8.17 0.18
CA ARG A 11 20.57 -7.56 -0.71
C ARG A 11 21.21 -6.90 -1.93
N ARG A 12 22.29 -6.12 -1.74
CA ARG A 12 23.01 -5.48 -2.86
C ARG A 12 23.77 -6.49 -3.71
N ALA A 13 24.35 -7.51 -3.12
CA ALA A 13 25.00 -8.60 -3.87
C ALA A 13 23.98 -9.34 -4.76
N ALA A 14 22.79 -9.65 -4.22
CA ALA A 14 21.71 -10.26 -4.99
C ALA A 14 21.20 -9.33 -6.10
N LEU A 15 21.02 -8.03 -5.81
CA LEU A 15 20.62 -7.04 -6.82
C LEU A 15 21.61 -6.99 -7.99
N ARG A 16 22.91 -6.86 -7.66
CA ARG A 16 23.98 -6.84 -8.65
C ARG A 16 23.99 -8.11 -9.52
N GLN A 17 23.81 -9.27 -8.92
CA GLN A 17 23.74 -10.54 -9.65
C GLN A 17 22.54 -10.60 -10.60
N LEU A 18 21.37 -10.08 -10.19
CA LEU A 18 20.15 -10.10 -11.00
C LEU A 18 20.21 -9.10 -12.16
N VAL A 19 20.82 -7.93 -11.95
CA VAL A 19 21.00 -6.92 -13.01
C VAL A 19 22.12 -7.29 -13.98
N GLY A 20 23.25 -7.80 -13.46
CA GLY A 20 24.32 -8.45 -14.21
C GLY A 20 25.40 -7.52 -14.75
N GLU A 21 25.05 -6.37 -15.33
CA GLU A 21 25.98 -5.43 -15.97
C GLU A 21 25.59 -3.97 -15.71
N GLY A 22 26.51 -3.04 -15.96
CA GLY A 22 26.23 -1.60 -15.92
C GLY A 22 26.38 -0.98 -14.53
N LEU A 23 25.98 0.26 -14.43
CA LEU A 23 26.03 1.07 -13.21
C LEU A 23 24.61 1.27 -12.67
N ILE A 24 24.32 0.80 -11.45
CA ILE A 24 23.04 0.96 -10.81
C ILE A 24 23.05 2.24 -9.96
N LEU A 25 22.06 3.10 -10.15
CA LEU A 25 21.78 4.27 -9.32
C LEU A 25 20.51 4.01 -8.49
N LEU A 26 20.66 4.03 -7.17
CA LEU A 26 19.54 4.05 -6.22
C LEU A 26 19.51 5.45 -5.58
N LEU A 27 18.59 6.28 -6.06
CA LEU A 27 18.51 7.67 -5.66
C LEU A 27 17.68 7.79 -4.38
N GLY A 28 18.27 8.32 -3.34
CA GLY A 28 17.55 8.71 -2.14
C GLY A 28 16.74 10.00 -2.37
N ASN A 29 15.80 10.24 -1.45
CA ASN A 29 15.00 11.46 -1.44
C ASN A 29 15.76 12.62 -0.81
N ASN A 30 15.36 13.84 -1.16
CA ASN A 30 15.75 15.08 -0.47
C ASN A 30 14.58 15.58 0.38
N ASP A 31 14.86 16.49 1.31
CA ASP A 31 13.82 17.25 1.99
C ASP A 31 12.92 17.99 0.98
N SER A 32 11.66 18.15 1.34
CA SER A 32 10.68 18.86 0.53
C SER A 32 10.07 20.00 1.33
N PRO A 33 10.23 21.27 0.91
CA PRO A 33 9.65 22.40 1.62
C PRO A 33 8.12 22.43 1.52
N MET A 34 7.44 22.76 2.61
CA MET A 34 6.00 22.99 2.65
C MET A 34 5.63 24.33 1.99
N ASN A 35 6.28 25.42 2.40
CA ASN A 35 5.96 26.78 1.97
C ASN A 35 7.17 27.73 1.94
N TYR A 36 8.29 27.40 2.58
CA TYR A 36 9.58 28.06 2.48
C TYR A 36 10.70 27.05 2.85
N PRO A 37 11.97 27.28 2.43
CA PRO A 37 13.03 26.25 2.47
C PRO A 37 13.24 25.59 3.84
N ALA A 38 13.20 26.35 4.93
CA ALA A 38 13.46 25.83 6.27
C ALA A 38 12.24 25.16 6.93
N ASN A 39 11.04 25.19 6.29
CA ASN A 39 9.85 24.52 6.80
C ASN A 39 9.53 23.32 5.91
N ALA A 40 10.22 22.21 6.14
CA ALA A 40 10.08 20.99 5.38
C ALA A 40 8.92 20.10 5.89
N TYR A 41 8.36 19.30 5.00
CA TYR A 41 7.58 18.14 5.40
C TYR A 41 8.43 17.16 6.20
N LYS A 42 7.79 16.30 7.01
CA LYS A 42 8.51 15.20 7.66
C LYS A 42 9.24 14.39 6.58
N PHE A 43 10.55 14.23 6.75
CA PHE A 43 11.38 13.53 5.77
C PHE A 43 10.99 12.04 5.68
N ARG A 44 10.88 11.55 4.46
CA ARG A 44 10.67 10.13 4.16
C ARG A 44 11.61 9.72 3.03
N GLN A 45 12.52 8.80 3.34
CA GLN A 45 13.49 8.27 2.38
C GLN A 45 12.83 7.36 1.34
N ASP A 46 13.41 7.25 0.15
CA ASP A 46 12.98 6.31 -0.89
C ASP A 46 13.05 4.85 -0.39
N SER A 47 12.00 4.08 -0.62
CA SER A 47 11.88 2.72 -0.09
C SER A 47 12.90 1.76 -0.70
N SER A 48 13.22 1.89 -2.00
CA SER A 48 14.24 1.04 -2.61
C SER A 48 15.64 1.40 -2.12
N PHE A 49 15.93 2.70 -1.94
CA PHE A 49 17.17 3.12 -1.30
C PHE A 49 17.30 2.57 0.13
N LEU A 50 16.26 2.69 0.94
CA LEU A 50 16.21 2.12 2.31
C LEU A 50 16.43 0.61 2.31
N TYR A 51 15.77 -0.11 1.41
CA TYR A 51 15.88 -1.56 1.32
C TYR A 51 17.31 -2.04 1.06
N PHE A 52 18.08 -1.29 0.23
CA PHE A 52 19.43 -1.68 -0.15
C PHE A 52 20.54 -1.04 0.67
N PHE A 53 20.31 0.14 1.26
CA PHE A 53 21.34 0.88 2.00
C PHE A 53 21.02 1.11 3.47
N GLY A 54 19.76 1.03 3.89
CA GLY A 54 19.34 1.14 5.29
C GLY A 54 19.60 2.50 5.94
N GLN A 55 19.79 3.57 5.16
CA GLN A 55 20.11 4.91 5.68
C GLN A 55 18.96 5.87 5.49
N HIS A 56 18.55 6.54 6.56
CA HIS A 56 17.45 7.48 6.59
C HIS A 56 17.97 8.92 6.77
N ARG A 57 18.62 9.43 5.73
CA ARG A 57 19.09 10.83 5.63
C ARG A 57 18.82 11.30 4.19
N ASP A 58 18.47 12.57 4.03
CA ASP A 58 18.33 13.23 2.74
C ASP A 58 19.67 13.36 1.99
N GLY A 59 19.63 13.62 0.69
CA GLY A 59 20.79 13.91 -0.13
C GLY A 59 21.75 12.74 -0.31
N LEU A 60 21.29 11.49 -0.18
CA LEU A 60 22.11 10.29 -0.39
C LEU A 60 21.80 9.61 -1.73
N VAL A 61 22.82 9.04 -2.35
CA VAL A 61 22.71 8.20 -3.55
C VAL A 61 23.56 6.95 -3.38
N GLY A 62 22.96 5.78 -3.63
CA GLY A 62 23.66 4.51 -3.71
C GLY A 62 24.10 4.24 -5.14
N VAL A 63 25.37 3.97 -5.35
CA VAL A 63 25.95 3.59 -6.65
C VAL A 63 26.55 2.20 -6.55
N ILE A 64 26.12 1.29 -7.46
CA ILE A 64 26.63 -0.07 -7.51
C ILE A 64 27.17 -0.34 -8.91
N ASP A 65 28.44 -0.63 -9.01
CA ASP A 65 29.10 -1.02 -10.24
C ASP A 65 29.04 -2.54 -10.40
N CYS A 66 28.29 -3.01 -11.40
CA CYS A 66 28.04 -4.43 -11.55
C CYS A 66 29.29 -5.20 -11.99
N GLU A 67 30.18 -4.59 -12.77
CA GLU A 67 31.37 -5.25 -13.29
C GLU A 67 32.50 -5.34 -12.26
N SER A 68 32.81 -4.24 -11.58
CA SER A 68 33.87 -4.23 -10.58
C SER A 68 33.42 -4.73 -9.21
N GLY A 69 32.11 -4.68 -8.94
CA GLY A 69 31.54 -4.97 -7.64
C GLY A 69 31.73 -3.86 -6.62
N VAL A 70 32.25 -2.70 -7.03
CA VAL A 70 32.41 -1.53 -6.14
C VAL A 70 31.06 -0.92 -5.83
N GLU A 71 30.83 -0.67 -4.55
CA GLU A 71 29.64 0.00 -4.01
C GLU A 71 30.06 1.31 -3.38
N THR A 72 29.41 2.41 -3.72
CA THR A 72 29.72 3.74 -3.22
C THR A 72 28.47 4.38 -2.63
N LEU A 73 28.54 4.86 -1.39
CA LEU A 73 27.54 5.76 -0.82
C LEU A 73 27.94 7.19 -1.11
N VAL A 74 27.17 7.87 -1.94
CA VAL A 74 27.39 9.26 -2.34
C VAL A 74 26.55 10.18 -1.48
N GLY A 75 27.15 11.22 -0.92
CA GLY A 75 26.48 12.23 -0.10
C GLY A 75 27.50 13.21 0.46
N ASP A 76 27.03 14.40 0.81
CA ASP A 76 27.89 15.41 1.40
C ASP A 76 27.93 15.28 2.92
N GLU A 77 29.09 15.54 3.52
CA GLU A 77 29.21 15.64 4.97
C GLU A 77 28.53 16.93 5.46
N ILE A 78 27.98 16.87 6.66
CA ILE A 78 27.40 18.03 7.31
C ILE A 78 28.48 18.99 7.79
N ASP A 79 28.19 20.27 7.75
CA ASP A 79 29.08 21.30 8.25
C ASP A 79 28.79 21.71 9.71
N ILE A 80 29.55 22.65 10.23
CA ILE A 80 29.40 23.11 11.61
C ILE A 80 28.08 23.86 11.83
N ASP A 81 27.56 24.52 10.81
CA ASP A 81 26.30 25.25 10.90
C ASP A 81 25.14 24.26 11.02
N ASP A 82 25.14 23.14 10.25
CA ASP A 82 24.18 22.06 10.39
C ASP A 82 24.22 21.46 11.80
N ILE A 83 25.41 21.23 12.34
CA ILE A 83 25.58 20.70 13.71
C ILE A 83 24.98 21.66 14.75
N VAL A 84 25.11 22.97 14.56
CA VAL A 84 24.53 23.98 15.45
C VAL A 84 22.99 23.89 15.46
N TRP A 85 22.38 23.65 14.31
CA TRP A 85 20.92 23.61 14.19
C TRP A 85 20.31 22.25 14.50
N TYR A 86 20.95 21.16 14.12
CA TYR A 86 20.37 19.80 14.17
C TYR A 86 21.10 18.86 15.14
N GLY A 87 22.19 19.31 15.74
CA GLY A 87 23.02 18.50 16.60
C GLY A 87 23.99 17.60 15.82
N SER A 88 24.69 16.73 16.54
CA SER A 88 25.61 15.77 15.92
C SER A 88 24.86 14.74 15.09
N VAL A 89 25.17 14.65 13.80
CA VAL A 89 24.58 13.72 12.84
C VAL A 89 25.64 12.72 12.40
N THR A 90 25.20 11.48 12.12
CA THR A 90 26.08 10.42 11.62
C THR A 90 26.72 10.84 10.28
N SER A 91 28.04 10.73 10.14
CA SER A 91 28.77 11.04 8.92
C SER A 91 28.45 10.06 7.78
N VAL A 92 28.68 10.46 6.53
CA VAL A 92 28.50 9.57 5.36
C VAL A 92 29.42 8.34 5.48
N VAL A 93 30.63 8.53 6.00
CA VAL A 93 31.59 7.44 6.23
C VAL A 93 31.03 6.43 7.24
N GLU A 94 30.49 6.88 8.36
CA GLU A 94 29.88 6.00 9.36
C GLU A 94 28.63 5.30 8.82
N MET A 95 27.79 6.00 8.04
CA MET A 95 26.61 5.42 7.36
C MET A 95 27.02 4.31 6.38
N ALA A 96 28.07 4.55 5.59
CA ALA A 96 28.61 3.55 4.66
C ALA A 96 29.11 2.31 5.43
N GLN A 97 29.86 2.49 6.51
CA GLN A 97 30.33 1.41 7.36
C GLN A 97 29.17 0.59 7.96
N GLN A 98 28.14 1.27 8.46
CA GLN A 98 26.93 0.62 8.97
C GLN A 98 26.24 -0.22 7.90
N SER A 99 26.14 0.28 6.67
CA SER A 99 25.53 -0.43 5.54
C SER A 99 26.44 -1.47 4.89
N GLY A 100 27.73 -1.57 5.31
CA GLY A 100 28.72 -2.44 4.69
C GLY A 100 29.20 -1.96 3.33
N VAL A 101 29.11 -0.68 3.04
CA VAL A 101 29.64 -0.04 1.84
C VAL A 101 31.07 0.41 2.09
N ALA A 102 32.01 0.08 1.21
CA ALA A 102 33.42 0.35 1.41
C ALA A 102 33.83 1.77 1.00
N GLU A 103 33.17 2.35 -0.01
CA GLU A 103 33.56 3.62 -0.58
C GLU A 103 32.50 4.70 -0.34
N THR A 104 32.96 5.93 -0.16
CA THR A 104 32.10 7.12 -0.09
C THR A 104 32.61 8.19 -1.07
N ALA A 105 31.70 9.03 -1.53
CA ALA A 105 32.05 10.18 -2.36
C ALA A 105 31.10 11.36 -2.09
N PRO A 106 31.58 12.62 -2.23
CA PRO A 106 30.69 13.78 -2.17
C PRO A 106 29.78 13.84 -3.41
N MET A 107 28.60 14.49 -3.28
CA MET A 107 27.63 14.61 -4.38
C MET A 107 28.24 15.17 -5.67
N ALA A 108 29.21 16.07 -5.57
CA ALA A 108 29.92 16.61 -6.73
C ALA A 108 30.62 15.54 -7.61
N LYS A 109 30.92 14.36 -7.06
CA LYS A 109 31.52 13.24 -7.78
C LYS A 109 30.53 12.34 -8.53
N LEU A 110 29.25 12.42 -8.24
CA LEU A 110 28.23 11.57 -8.84
C LEU A 110 28.21 11.67 -10.37
N ALA A 111 28.28 12.90 -10.89
CA ALA A 111 28.30 13.12 -12.35
C ALA A 111 29.56 12.53 -13.03
N GLU A 112 30.71 12.53 -12.35
CA GLU A 112 31.94 11.90 -12.87
C GLU A 112 31.79 10.37 -12.95
N LEU A 113 31.23 9.73 -11.90
CA LEU A 113 30.99 8.28 -11.87
C LEU A 113 30.07 7.86 -13.03
N VAL A 114 28.96 8.57 -13.20
CA VAL A 114 27.99 8.29 -14.29
C VAL A 114 28.61 8.53 -15.66
N SER A 115 29.34 9.65 -15.83
CA SER A 115 30.00 9.98 -17.12
C SER A 115 31.07 8.96 -17.48
N ALA A 116 31.84 8.47 -16.51
CA ALA A 116 32.86 7.44 -16.73
C ALA A 116 32.23 6.10 -17.22
N ALA A 117 31.11 5.69 -16.62
CA ALA A 117 30.40 4.51 -17.09
C ALA A 117 29.85 4.69 -18.51
N LYS A 118 29.25 5.85 -18.81
CA LYS A 118 28.73 6.16 -20.15
C LYS A 118 29.85 6.22 -21.21
N ALA A 119 31.01 6.78 -20.88
CA ALA A 119 32.16 6.83 -21.80
C ALA A 119 32.70 5.45 -22.14
N GLN A 120 32.51 4.46 -21.29
CA GLN A 120 32.82 3.06 -21.51
C GLN A 120 31.71 2.28 -22.27
N GLY A 121 30.62 2.97 -22.66
CA GLY A 121 29.46 2.35 -23.29
C GLY A 121 28.60 1.51 -22.35
N ARG A 122 28.78 1.67 -21.04
CA ARG A 122 28.07 0.92 -20.03
C ARG A 122 26.68 1.53 -19.79
N LYS A 123 25.72 0.68 -19.51
CA LYS A 123 24.35 1.09 -19.19
C LYS A 123 24.28 1.70 -17.78
N VAL A 124 23.51 2.77 -17.64
CA VAL A 124 23.17 3.36 -16.35
C VAL A 124 21.74 2.97 -16.02
N HIS A 125 21.57 2.22 -14.94
CA HIS A 125 20.29 1.72 -14.48
C HIS A 125 19.71 2.62 -13.41
N PHE A 126 18.46 3.02 -13.55
CA PHE A 126 17.69 3.76 -12.56
C PHE A 126 16.23 3.27 -12.52
N LEU A 127 15.56 3.50 -11.41
CA LEU A 127 14.13 3.22 -11.22
C LEU A 127 13.27 4.40 -11.71
N PRO A 128 11.99 4.18 -12.06
CA PRO A 128 11.08 5.27 -12.43
C PRO A 128 11.03 6.32 -11.32
N PRO A 129 11.38 7.58 -11.58
CA PRO A 129 11.32 8.61 -10.56
C PRO A 129 9.88 9.09 -10.36
N TYR A 130 9.52 9.43 -9.12
CA TYR A 130 8.22 10.00 -8.75
C TYR A 130 8.31 11.40 -8.16
N ARG A 131 9.53 11.90 -7.83
CA ARG A 131 9.78 13.24 -7.32
C ARG A 131 10.44 14.12 -8.38
N HIS A 132 10.06 15.39 -8.43
CA HIS A 132 10.58 16.33 -9.43
C HIS A 132 12.08 16.63 -9.26
N ASP A 133 12.58 16.74 -8.03
CA ASP A 133 14.01 16.93 -7.73
C ASP A 133 14.84 15.74 -8.24
N THR A 134 14.37 14.51 -8.04
CA THR A 134 14.98 13.28 -8.59
C THR A 134 14.96 13.28 -10.12
N MET A 135 13.85 13.75 -10.73
CA MET A 135 13.76 13.85 -12.20
C MET A 135 14.78 14.84 -12.78
N ILE A 136 15.00 15.97 -12.09
CA ILE A 136 15.99 16.97 -12.49
C ILE A 136 17.40 16.38 -12.38
N LEU A 137 17.72 15.76 -11.25
CA LEU A 137 19.03 15.11 -11.04
C LEU A 137 19.31 14.05 -12.11
N LEU A 138 18.33 13.18 -12.40
CA LEU A 138 18.45 12.18 -13.46
C LEU A 138 18.66 12.81 -14.84
N MET A 139 18.01 13.91 -15.16
CA MET A 139 18.20 14.62 -16.41
C MET A 139 19.63 15.15 -16.51
N ASP A 140 20.17 15.74 -15.43
CA ASP A 140 21.54 16.27 -15.40
C ASP A 140 22.59 15.14 -15.55
N LEU A 141 22.35 13.98 -14.93
CA LEU A 141 23.27 12.83 -14.96
C LEU A 141 23.20 12.06 -16.30
N THR A 142 22.00 11.85 -16.84
CA THR A 142 21.78 10.94 -17.97
C THR A 142 21.56 11.66 -19.30
N GLY A 143 21.07 12.89 -19.26
CA GLY A 143 20.56 13.64 -20.42
C GLY A 143 19.14 13.26 -20.82
N ILE A 144 18.45 12.37 -20.08
CA ILE A 144 17.09 11.92 -20.38
C ILE A 144 16.07 12.91 -19.80
N HIS A 145 15.25 13.50 -20.67
CA HIS A 145 14.22 14.46 -20.25
C HIS A 145 13.19 13.79 -19.33
N PRO A 146 12.66 14.49 -18.29
CA PRO A 146 11.69 13.95 -17.32
C PRO A 146 10.50 13.21 -17.93
N SER A 147 9.96 13.69 -19.06
CA SER A 147 8.85 13.04 -19.76
C SER A 147 9.17 11.67 -20.36
N GLN A 148 10.46 11.31 -20.46
CA GLN A 148 10.93 10.05 -21.03
C GLN A 148 11.47 9.09 -19.94
N GLN A 149 11.81 9.61 -18.77
CA GLN A 149 12.51 8.85 -17.72
C GLN A 149 11.75 7.59 -17.28
N LYS A 150 10.40 7.66 -17.20
CA LYS A 150 9.60 6.48 -16.87
C LYS A 150 9.70 5.38 -17.93
N ALA A 151 9.76 5.75 -19.20
CA ALA A 151 9.88 4.81 -20.31
C ALA A 151 11.31 4.25 -20.47
N GLU A 152 12.31 5.06 -20.09
CA GLU A 152 13.73 4.71 -20.16
C GLU A 152 14.27 4.05 -18.88
N ALA A 153 13.43 3.95 -17.83
CA ALA A 153 13.80 3.25 -16.60
C ALA A 153 14.18 1.78 -16.88
N SER A 154 15.14 1.27 -16.13
CA SER A 154 15.70 -0.04 -16.39
C SER A 154 14.77 -1.18 -16.00
N LEU A 155 14.22 -1.88 -16.97
CA LEU A 155 13.39 -3.06 -16.74
C LEU A 155 14.15 -4.17 -15.98
N ALA A 156 15.45 -4.35 -16.24
CA ALA A 156 16.27 -5.30 -15.50
C ALA A 156 16.34 -4.95 -14.00
N LEU A 157 16.56 -3.65 -13.69
CA LEU A 157 16.57 -3.18 -12.30
C LEU A 157 15.19 -3.27 -11.66
N ILE A 158 14.12 -2.86 -12.35
CA ILE A 158 12.74 -2.98 -11.87
C ILE A 158 12.42 -4.43 -11.49
N ASN A 159 12.67 -5.38 -12.39
CA ASN A 159 12.38 -6.80 -12.15
C ASN A 159 13.23 -7.38 -10.99
N ALA A 160 14.49 -6.94 -10.87
CA ALA A 160 15.38 -7.36 -9.77
C ALA A 160 14.85 -6.84 -8.41
N VAL A 161 14.47 -5.57 -8.34
CA VAL A 161 13.90 -4.96 -7.12
C VAL A 161 12.58 -5.63 -6.74
N VAL A 162 11.67 -5.81 -7.70
CA VAL A 162 10.40 -6.50 -7.48
C VAL A 162 10.63 -7.92 -6.95
N LYS A 163 11.55 -8.67 -7.55
CA LYS A 163 11.85 -10.03 -7.11
C LYS A 163 12.37 -10.07 -5.67
N LEU A 164 13.23 -9.14 -5.28
CA LEU A 164 13.85 -9.11 -3.96
C LEU A 164 12.90 -8.60 -2.87
N ARG A 165 12.11 -7.55 -3.16
CA ARG A 165 11.20 -6.94 -2.18
C ARG A 165 9.87 -7.68 -2.03
N SER A 166 9.43 -8.46 -3.03
CA SER A 166 8.15 -9.17 -2.96
C SER A 166 8.12 -10.21 -1.84
N LYS A 167 9.21 -10.95 -1.65
CA LYS A 167 9.30 -12.00 -0.63
C LYS A 167 9.93 -11.43 0.63
N LYS A 168 9.13 -11.28 1.66
CA LYS A 168 9.55 -10.70 2.94
C LYS A 168 10.35 -11.71 3.76
N SER A 169 11.46 -11.26 4.33
CA SER A 169 12.22 -12.02 5.33
C SER A 169 11.49 -12.07 6.67
N ALA A 170 11.91 -12.95 7.56
CA ALA A 170 11.34 -13.03 8.91
C ALA A 170 11.48 -11.69 9.69
N GLU A 171 12.58 -10.96 9.49
CA GLU A 171 12.81 -9.67 10.12
C GLU A 171 11.86 -8.57 9.55
N GLU A 172 11.59 -8.61 8.24
CA GLU A 172 10.62 -7.71 7.59
C GLU A 172 9.19 -8.00 8.07
N ILE A 173 8.83 -9.28 8.17
CA ILE A 173 7.52 -9.71 8.68
C ILE A 173 7.34 -9.22 10.13
N ALA A 174 8.34 -9.39 11.00
CA ALA A 174 8.27 -8.92 12.38
C ALA A 174 8.08 -7.40 12.48
N GLU A 175 8.64 -6.63 11.54
CA GLU A 175 8.43 -5.18 11.50
C GLU A 175 7.04 -4.81 10.98
N MET A 176 6.51 -5.54 10.00
CA MET A 176 5.13 -5.37 9.53
C MET A 176 4.11 -5.76 10.61
N GLU A 177 4.41 -6.78 11.43
CA GLU A 177 3.57 -7.14 12.58
C GLU A 177 3.52 -6.02 13.64
N ARG A 178 4.62 -5.27 13.84
CA ARG A 178 4.59 -4.05 14.68
C ARG A 178 3.71 -2.97 14.09
N ALA A 179 3.76 -2.77 12.75
CA ALA A 179 2.88 -1.84 12.07
C ALA A 179 1.41 -2.25 12.23
N SER A 180 1.09 -3.54 12.06
CA SER A 180 -0.25 -4.10 12.26
C SER A 180 -0.75 -3.92 13.70
N HIS A 181 0.12 -4.09 14.72
CA HIS A 181 -0.24 -3.80 16.11
C HIS A 181 -0.65 -2.34 16.31
N ILE A 182 0.09 -1.38 15.71
CA ILE A 182 -0.29 0.04 15.77
C ILE A 182 -1.63 0.24 15.05
N GLY A 183 -1.83 -0.39 13.89
CA GLY A 183 -3.10 -0.40 13.16
C GLY A 183 -4.26 -0.92 14.02
N TYR A 184 -4.06 -2.01 14.76
CA TYR A 184 -5.03 -2.52 15.73
C TYR A 184 -5.42 -1.47 16.77
N LEU A 185 -4.44 -0.75 17.35
CA LEU A 185 -4.72 0.32 18.32
C LEU A 185 -5.48 1.48 17.68
N MET A 186 -5.14 1.84 16.45
CA MET A 186 -5.84 2.89 15.70
C MET A 186 -7.31 2.50 15.48
N HIS A 187 -7.57 1.31 14.96
CA HIS A 187 -8.93 0.85 14.64
C HIS A 187 -9.81 0.64 15.88
N THR A 188 -9.28 0.05 16.94
CA THR A 188 -10.05 -0.12 18.20
C THR A 188 -10.37 1.22 18.84
N ALA A 189 -9.49 2.22 18.73
CA ALA A 189 -9.79 3.59 19.13
C ALA A 189 -10.89 4.22 18.27
N ALA A 190 -10.81 4.08 16.93
CA ALA A 190 -11.84 4.58 16.02
C ALA A 190 -13.22 3.97 16.30
N MET A 191 -13.28 2.63 16.50
CA MET A 191 -14.51 1.93 16.88
C MET A 191 -15.10 2.47 18.18
N THR A 192 -14.27 2.69 19.20
CA THR A 192 -14.69 3.26 20.49
C THR A 192 -15.25 4.69 20.36
N LEU A 193 -14.70 5.47 19.43
CA LEU A 193 -15.08 6.86 19.17
C LEU A 193 -16.24 6.99 18.18
N ALA A 194 -16.70 5.92 17.55
CA ALA A 194 -17.79 5.93 16.57
C ALA A 194 -19.16 6.19 17.25
N LYS A 195 -19.34 7.40 17.81
CA LYS A 195 -20.53 7.82 18.56
C LYS A 195 -21.18 9.05 17.91
N PRO A 196 -22.52 9.17 17.96
CA PRO A 196 -23.22 10.34 17.44
C PRO A 196 -22.65 11.66 17.99
N GLY A 197 -22.46 12.63 17.09
CA GLY A 197 -21.94 13.96 17.44
C GLY A 197 -20.41 14.09 17.40
N VAL A 198 -19.65 13.01 17.41
CA VAL A 198 -18.21 13.03 17.17
C VAL A 198 -17.98 13.38 15.69
N THR A 199 -16.95 14.15 15.35
CA THR A 199 -16.63 14.46 13.94
C THR A 199 -15.66 13.45 13.34
N GLU A 200 -15.79 13.19 12.02
CA GLU A 200 -14.82 12.37 11.29
C GLU A 200 -13.38 12.88 11.48
N ARG A 201 -13.19 14.21 11.44
CA ARG A 201 -11.87 14.85 11.65
C ARG A 201 -11.27 14.59 13.03
N TYR A 202 -12.10 14.55 14.08
CA TYR A 202 -11.62 14.24 15.42
C TYR A 202 -11.05 12.82 15.48
N ILE A 203 -11.77 11.86 14.89
CA ILE A 203 -11.31 10.47 14.81
C ILE A 203 -10.01 10.39 14.02
N GLY A 204 -9.94 10.99 12.81
CA GLY A 204 -8.69 11.03 12.02
C GLY A 204 -7.51 11.59 12.81
N GLY A 205 -7.71 12.70 13.55
CA GLY A 205 -6.65 13.27 14.39
C GLY A 205 -6.22 12.36 15.54
N VAL A 206 -7.12 11.53 16.10
CA VAL A 206 -6.77 10.52 17.10
C VAL A 206 -5.93 9.40 16.48
N LEU A 207 -6.26 8.95 15.26
CA LEU A 207 -5.47 7.94 14.54
C LEU A 207 -4.03 8.43 14.30
N ASP A 208 -3.88 9.67 13.78
CA ASP A 208 -2.57 10.31 13.60
C ASP A 208 -1.80 10.39 14.93
N GLY A 209 -2.49 10.75 16.03
CA GLY A 209 -1.90 10.83 17.37
C GLY A 209 -1.44 9.48 17.90
N ILE A 210 -2.19 8.40 17.67
CA ILE A 210 -1.80 7.03 18.05
C ILE A 210 -0.56 6.61 17.28
N ALA A 211 -0.54 6.74 15.96
CA ALA A 211 0.65 6.44 15.16
C ALA A 211 1.87 7.21 15.66
N ALA A 212 1.73 8.54 15.85
CA ALA A 212 2.82 9.40 16.32
C ALA A 212 3.31 9.03 17.73
N SER A 213 2.43 8.62 18.65
CA SER A 213 2.80 8.22 20.01
C SER A 213 3.65 6.94 20.06
N HIS A 214 3.56 6.11 19.02
CA HIS A 214 4.39 4.90 18.83
C HIS A 214 5.62 5.15 17.95
N GLY A 215 5.96 6.43 17.66
CA GLY A 215 7.07 6.81 16.80
C GLY A 215 6.81 6.58 15.30
N ALA A 216 5.61 6.14 14.96
CA ALA A 216 5.17 5.86 13.59
C ALA A 216 4.57 7.12 12.91
N ILE A 217 4.16 6.96 11.67
CA ILE A 217 3.23 7.86 10.96
C ILE A 217 2.10 7.01 10.39
N CYS A 218 1.02 7.63 9.93
CA CYS A 218 0.07 6.89 9.10
C CYS A 218 0.73 6.48 7.78
N SER A 219 0.49 5.24 7.34
CA SER A 219 1.04 4.68 6.09
C SER A 219 0.49 5.40 4.85
N PHE A 220 -0.69 6.00 4.99
CA PHE A 220 -1.36 6.86 4.02
C PHE A 220 -2.29 7.83 4.75
N GLN A 221 -2.88 8.77 4.03
CA GLN A 221 -3.87 9.66 4.61
C GLN A 221 -5.13 8.87 5.00
N SER A 222 -5.38 8.72 6.31
CA SER A 222 -6.51 7.94 6.84
C SER A 222 -7.83 8.34 6.20
N ILE A 223 -8.64 7.36 5.85
CA ILE A 223 -10.01 7.50 5.37
C ILE A 223 -10.94 7.32 6.57
N VAL A 224 -11.77 8.30 6.86
CA VAL A 224 -12.75 8.24 7.95
C VAL A 224 -14.03 8.89 7.46
N SER A 225 -15.04 8.10 7.13
CA SER A 225 -16.25 8.65 6.53
C SER A 225 -17.51 7.83 6.82
N MET A 226 -18.63 8.55 7.08
CA MET A 226 -19.99 7.96 7.04
C MET A 226 -20.46 7.69 5.59
N HIS A 227 -19.78 8.25 4.61
CA HIS A 227 -20.02 8.03 3.19
C HIS A 227 -19.04 6.99 2.67
N GLY A 228 -19.20 5.74 3.14
CA GLY A 228 -18.34 4.63 2.75
C GLY A 228 -18.40 4.31 1.25
N GLU A 229 -19.41 4.82 0.53
CA GLU A 229 -19.49 4.75 -0.93
C GLU A 229 -18.47 5.64 -1.64
N VAL A 230 -17.85 6.58 -0.93
CA VAL A 230 -16.72 7.37 -1.42
C VAL A 230 -15.44 6.68 -0.99
N LEU A 231 -14.79 5.98 -1.91
CA LEU A 231 -13.67 5.06 -1.61
C LEU A 231 -12.50 5.75 -0.88
N HIS A 232 -12.22 7.03 -1.18
CA HIS A 232 -11.22 7.86 -0.49
C HIS A 232 -11.89 9.01 0.25
N GLY A 233 -12.77 8.69 1.21
CA GLY A 233 -13.49 9.66 2.03
C GLY A 233 -12.62 10.23 3.16
N TYR A 234 -11.86 11.29 2.90
CA TYR A 234 -11.00 11.91 3.91
C TYR A 234 -11.78 12.55 5.05
N PRO A 235 -11.22 12.55 6.28
CA PRO A 235 -11.90 13.06 7.48
C PRO A 235 -12.36 14.51 7.33
N SER A 236 -13.65 14.73 7.52
CA SER A 236 -14.30 16.05 7.41
C SER A 236 -14.83 16.55 8.76
N ASN A 237 -15.39 17.75 8.78
CA ASN A 237 -16.06 18.28 9.97
C ASN A 237 -17.51 17.75 10.15
N ARG A 238 -17.94 16.74 9.37
CA ARG A 238 -19.24 16.11 9.55
C ARG A 238 -19.30 15.42 10.91
N GLN A 239 -20.42 15.61 11.58
CA GLN A 239 -20.71 14.89 12.81
C GLN A 239 -21.32 13.53 12.48
N LEU A 240 -20.90 12.51 13.20
CA LEU A 240 -21.43 11.17 13.08
C LEU A 240 -22.91 11.14 13.48
N GLU A 241 -23.71 10.44 12.70
CA GLU A 241 -25.16 10.34 12.84
C GLU A 241 -25.58 8.94 13.30
N ALA A 242 -26.50 8.90 14.27
CA ALA A 242 -27.07 7.63 14.72
C ALA A 242 -27.72 6.85 13.58
N GLY A 243 -27.54 5.53 13.56
CA GLY A 243 -28.10 4.65 12.53
C GLY A 243 -27.28 4.57 11.24
N ARG A 244 -26.21 5.37 11.10
CA ARG A 244 -25.25 5.28 9.99
C ARG A 244 -24.12 4.33 10.33
N LEU A 245 -23.32 4.01 9.30
CA LEU A 245 -22.05 3.30 9.41
C LEU A 245 -20.90 4.29 9.30
N LEU A 246 -19.79 4.00 9.98
CA LEU A 246 -18.52 4.68 9.82
C LEU A 246 -17.53 3.70 9.21
N LEU A 247 -17.04 3.98 8.01
CA LEU A 247 -15.93 3.30 7.39
C LEU A 247 -14.64 4.02 7.81
N VAL A 248 -13.71 3.27 8.36
CA VAL A 248 -12.35 3.72 8.69
C VAL A 248 -11.37 2.81 7.98
N ASP A 249 -10.47 3.42 7.21
CA ASP A 249 -9.39 2.77 6.51
C ASP A 249 -8.10 3.52 6.87
N ALA A 250 -7.21 2.83 7.58
CA ALA A 250 -6.02 3.41 8.17
C ALA A 250 -4.99 2.35 8.51
N GLY A 251 -3.74 2.74 8.40
CA GLY A 251 -2.61 1.92 8.79
C GLY A 251 -1.46 2.75 9.33
N ALA A 252 -0.44 2.10 9.82
CA ALA A 252 0.76 2.73 10.35
C ALA A 252 1.98 2.38 9.52
N GLU A 253 2.88 3.35 9.35
CA GLU A 253 4.25 3.15 8.87
C GLU A 253 5.18 3.30 10.08
N THR A 254 5.89 2.23 10.44
CA THR A 254 6.82 2.24 11.57
C THR A 254 8.02 3.16 11.33
N VAL A 255 8.82 3.40 12.38
CA VAL A 255 10.07 4.17 12.23
C VAL A 255 11.04 3.53 11.22
N ASN A 256 10.85 2.27 10.93
CA ASN A 256 11.65 1.47 10.00
C ASN A 256 11.02 1.36 8.61
N HIS A 257 9.93 2.13 8.39
CA HIS A 257 9.26 2.27 7.10
C HIS A 257 8.61 0.98 6.56
N TYR A 258 8.06 0.15 7.43
CA TYR A 258 7.16 -0.94 7.05
C TYR A 258 5.73 -0.59 7.44
N CYS A 259 4.81 -0.91 6.53
CA CYS A 259 3.43 -0.46 6.58
C CYS A 259 2.48 -1.56 7.04
N SER A 260 1.34 -1.14 7.61
CA SER A 260 0.11 -1.90 7.72
C SER A 260 -1.03 -1.18 7.02
N ASP A 261 -2.08 -1.93 6.69
CA ASP A 261 -3.30 -1.45 6.05
C ASP A 261 -4.50 -2.23 6.57
N HIS A 262 -5.49 -1.52 7.10
CA HIS A 262 -6.69 -2.14 7.64
C HIS A 262 -7.91 -1.28 7.37
N THR A 263 -9.02 -1.91 7.03
CA THR A 263 -10.34 -1.25 6.99
C THR A 263 -11.33 -1.93 7.91
N ARG A 264 -12.08 -1.14 8.66
CA ARG A 264 -13.25 -1.58 9.43
C ARG A 264 -14.43 -0.65 9.21
N THR A 265 -15.62 -1.24 9.14
CA THR A 265 -16.88 -0.49 9.08
C THR A 265 -17.68 -0.75 10.35
N THR A 266 -17.99 0.32 11.09
CA THR A 266 -18.55 0.27 12.45
C THR A 266 -19.93 0.93 12.51
N PRO A 267 -20.94 0.34 13.18
CA PRO A 267 -22.24 0.99 13.39
C PRO A 267 -22.12 2.10 14.45
N ILE A 268 -22.46 3.34 14.07
CA ILE A 268 -22.32 4.53 14.93
C ILE A 268 -23.24 4.45 16.17
N SER A 269 -24.31 3.67 16.11
CA SER A 269 -25.23 3.46 17.26
C SER A 269 -24.90 2.24 18.12
N GLY A 270 -23.73 1.63 17.92
CA GLY A 270 -23.26 0.45 18.67
C GLY A 270 -23.86 -0.88 18.21
N LYS A 271 -24.90 -0.86 17.36
CA LYS A 271 -25.54 -2.06 16.79
C LYS A 271 -25.88 -1.84 15.33
N PHE A 272 -25.70 -2.87 14.54
CA PHE A 272 -26.13 -2.89 13.14
C PHE A 272 -27.67 -3.05 13.04
N THR A 273 -28.28 -2.37 12.10
CA THR A 273 -29.63 -2.70 11.64
C THR A 273 -29.61 -4.01 10.84
N GLN A 274 -30.76 -4.67 10.67
CA GLN A 274 -30.82 -5.90 9.87
C GLN A 274 -30.32 -5.68 8.43
N ARG A 275 -30.72 -4.55 7.79
CA ARG A 275 -30.28 -4.16 6.45
C ARG A 275 -28.75 -4.00 6.37
N GLN A 276 -28.12 -3.48 7.43
CA GLN A 276 -26.67 -3.34 7.50
C GLN A 276 -26.00 -4.70 7.68
N LYS A 277 -26.56 -5.59 8.55
CA LYS A 277 -26.05 -6.96 8.72
C LYS A 277 -26.10 -7.75 7.42
N ASP A 278 -27.22 -7.66 6.70
CA ASP A 278 -27.41 -8.40 5.43
C ASP A 278 -26.29 -8.09 4.41
N ILE A 279 -25.82 -6.85 4.32
CA ILE A 279 -24.71 -6.46 3.43
C ILE A 279 -23.35 -6.73 4.08
N TYR A 280 -23.21 -6.44 5.38
CA TYR A 280 -21.96 -6.62 6.11
C TYR A 280 -21.52 -8.09 6.11
N ASP A 281 -22.45 -9.00 6.39
CA ASP A 281 -22.17 -10.43 6.44
C ASP A 281 -21.75 -10.98 5.04
N ILE A 282 -22.20 -10.36 3.93
CA ILE A 282 -21.70 -10.70 2.59
C ILE A 282 -20.22 -10.32 2.47
N VAL A 283 -19.82 -9.13 2.96
CA VAL A 283 -18.42 -8.69 2.92
C VAL A 283 -17.56 -9.59 3.81
N VAL A 284 -18.05 -9.98 4.99
CA VAL A 284 -17.38 -10.96 5.87
C VAL A 284 -17.21 -12.31 5.16
N ASP A 285 -18.28 -12.85 4.54
CA ASP A 285 -18.22 -14.11 3.79
C ASP A 285 -17.18 -14.04 2.65
N CYS A 286 -17.05 -12.88 1.98
CA CYS A 286 -16.06 -12.66 0.92
C CYS A 286 -14.62 -12.63 1.47
N HIS A 287 -14.41 -11.94 2.57
CA HIS A 287 -13.13 -11.87 3.26
C HIS A 287 -12.68 -13.26 3.77
N ASP A 288 -13.57 -13.98 4.45
CA ASP A 288 -13.29 -15.34 4.94
C ASP A 288 -13.02 -16.33 3.79
N LEU A 289 -13.72 -16.19 2.65
CA LEU A 289 -13.47 -17.00 1.46
C LEU A 289 -12.06 -16.76 0.91
N ALA A 290 -11.66 -15.49 0.77
CA ALA A 290 -10.35 -15.16 0.26
C ALA A 290 -9.24 -15.77 1.13
N LEU A 291 -9.35 -15.70 2.45
CA LEU A 291 -8.41 -16.35 3.38
C LEU A 291 -8.31 -17.85 3.18
N THR A 292 -9.43 -18.55 2.90
CA THR A 292 -9.38 -20.00 2.66
C THR A 292 -8.71 -20.35 1.33
N HIS A 293 -8.69 -19.42 0.37
CA HIS A 293 -8.12 -19.63 -0.97
C HIS A 293 -6.68 -19.15 -1.10
N CYS A 294 -6.24 -18.19 -0.26
CA CYS A 294 -4.89 -17.66 -0.27
C CYS A 294 -3.87 -18.72 0.21
N ARG A 295 -3.04 -19.21 -0.72
CA ARG A 295 -1.93 -20.13 -0.48
C ARG A 295 -0.94 -20.08 -1.63
N PRO A 296 0.27 -20.60 -1.47
CA PRO A 296 1.25 -20.67 -2.57
C PRO A 296 0.66 -21.32 -3.82
N ASP A 297 1.13 -20.86 -4.98
CA ASP A 297 0.76 -21.30 -6.33
C ASP A 297 -0.67 -20.96 -6.80
N VAL A 298 -1.52 -20.41 -5.95
CA VAL A 298 -2.83 -19.88 -6.37
C VAL A 298 -2.65 -18.48 -6.97
N ARG A 299 -3.25 -18.19 -8.11
CA ARG A 299 -3.29 -16.84 -8.66
C ARG A 299 -4.25 -15.99 -7.84
N TYR A 300 -3.79 -14.83 -7.37
CA TYR A 300 -4.65 -13.93 -6.61
C TYR A 300 -5.82 -13.39 -7.45
N TYR A 301 -5.64 -13.33 -8.78
CA TYR A 301 -6.72 -13.05 -9.72
C TYR A 301 -7.88 -14.06 -9.58
N ASP A 302 -7.60 -15.36 -9.41
CA ASP A 302 -8.63 -16.37 -9.24
C ASP A 302 -9.34 -16.22 -7.90
N VAL A 303 -8.61 -15.88 -6.84
CA VAL A 303 -9.20 -15.56 -5.51
C VAL A 303 -10.17 -14.37 -5.64
N HIS A 304 -9.75 -13.28 -6.32
CA HIS A 304 -10.62 -12.15 -6.59
C HIS A 304 -11.90 -12.55 -7.35
N MET A 305 -11.78 -13.39 -8.36
CA MET A 305 -12.94 -13.85 -9.14
C MET A 305 -13.88 -14.77 -8.32
N ASP A 306 -13.34 -15.58 -7.41
CA ASP A 306 -14.15 -16.40 -6.50
C ASP A 306 -14.92 -15.51 -5.51
N VAL A 307 -14.30 -14.46 -4.99
CA VAL A 307 -14.96 -13.43 -4.17
C VAL A 307 -16.08 -12.74 -4.96
N CYS A 308 -15.86 -12.37 -6.22
CA CYS A 308 -16.88 -11.77 -7.09
C CYS A 308 -18.07 -12.72 -7.31
N ARG A 309 -17.83 -14.03 -7.45
CA ARG A 309 -18.89 -15.05 -7.58
C ARG A 309 -19.72 -15.15 -6.31
N LEU A 310 -19.07 -15.30 -5.16
CA LEU A 310 -19.75 -15.38 -3.86
C LEU A 310 -20.59 -14.12 -3.60
N MET A 311 -20.00 -12.94 -3.79
CA MET A 311 -20.69 -11.66 -3.64
C MET A 311 -21.93 -11.60 -4.54
N THR A 312 -21.80 -11.97 -5.82
CA THR A 312 -22.93 -12.00 -6.78
C THR A 312 -24.04 -12.93 -6.32
N GLU A 313 -23.72 -14.13 -5.84
CA GLU A 313 -24.72 -15.10 -5.33
C GLU A 313 -25.46 -14.55 -4.10
N ARG A 314 -24.74 -13.95 -3.16
CA ARG A 314 -25.32 -13.35 -1.96
C ARG A 314 -26.19 -12.14 -2.29
N LEU A 315 -25.74 -11.26 -3.19
CA LEU A 315 -26.54 -10.11 -3.65
C LEU A 315 -27.80 -10.54 -4.43
N LYS A 316 -27.76 -11.67 -5.14
CA LYS A 316 -28.95 -12.27 -5.75
C LYS A 316 -29.95 -12.75 -4.70
N ALA A 317 -29.48 -13.37 -3.61
CA ALA A 317 -30.35 -13.81 -2.53
C ALA A 317 -31.10 -12.63 -1.87
N LEU A 318 -30.49 -11.43 -1.86
CA LEU A 318 -31.14 -10.18 -1.41
C LEU A 318 -32.00 -9.51 -2.52
N GLY A 319 -32.03 -10.05 -3.72
CA GLY A 319 -32.77 -9.49 -4.85
C GLY A 319 -32.13 -8.29 -5.52
N LEU A 320 -30.90 -7.91 -5.14
CA LEU A 320 -30.13 -6.82 -5.74
C LEU A 320 -29.58 -7.21 -7.13
N MET A 321 -29.24 -8.48 -7.30
CA MET A 321 -28.82 -9.05 -8.59
C MET A 321 -29.76 -10.16 -9.02
N LYS A 322 -29.65 -10.59 -10.28
CA LYS A 322 -30.50 -11.63 -10.91
C LYS A 322 -29.72 -12.39 -12.00
N GLY A 323 -30.32 -13.37 -12.60
CA GLY A 323 -29.73 -14.14 -13.71
C GLY A 323 -28.71 -15.20 -13.25
N ASN A 324 -27.92 -15.71 -14.17
CA ASN A 324 -26.85 -16.67 -13.89
C ASN A 324 -25.65 -15.96 -13.26
N THR A 325 -25.09 -16.55 -12.20
CA THR A 325 -23.95 -15.94 -11.45
C THR A 325 -22.70 -15.84 -12.32
N GLU A 326 -22.33 -16.90 -13.03
CA GLU A 326 -21.11 -16.91 -13.84
C GLU A 326 -21.21 -15.91 -15.00
N ASP A 327 -22.37 -15.86 -15.69
CA ASP A 327 -22.61 -14.88 -16.76
C ASP A 327 -22.56 -13.44 -16.23
N ALA A 328 -23.12 -13.19 -15.03
CA ALA A 328 -23.09 -11.87 -14.40
C ALA A 328 -21.66 -11.43 -14.05
N VAL A 329 -20.84 -12.33 -13.51
CA VAL A 329 -19.44 -12.06 -13.16
C VAL A 329 -18.62 -11.86 -14.44
N GLN A 330 -18.83 -12.69 -15.46
CA GLN A 330 -18.14 -12.55 -16.74
C GLN A 330 -18.49 -11.23 -17.44
N ALA A 331 -19.75 -10.77 -17.32
CA ALA A 331 -20.18 -9.46 -17.82
C ALA A 331 -19.69 -8.27 -16.97
N GLY A 332 -19.12 -8.52 -15.79
CA GLY A 332 -18.67 -7.47 -14.86
C GLY A 332 -19.80 -6.80 -14.07
N ALA A 333 -20.95 -7.46 -13.92
CA ALA A 333 -22.08 -6.87 -13.21
C ALA A 333 -21.82 -6.63 -11.72
N HIS A 334 -20.96 -7.45 -11.09
CA HIS A 334 -20.50 -7.30 -9.70
C HIS A 334 -19.78 -5.97 -9.45
N ALA A 335 -19.16 -5.41 -10.48
CA ALA A 335 -18.37 -4.18 -10.36
C ALA A 335 -19.20 -2.93 -10.07
N LEU A 336 -20.54 -3.00 -10.19
CA LEU A 336 -21.41 -1.93 -9.69
C LEU A 336 -21.27 -1.78 -8.16
N PHE A 337 -20.99 -2.90 -7.47
CA PHE A 337 -20.88 -2.96 -6.02
C PHE A 337 -19.42 -3.04 -5.53
N LEU A 338 -18.52 -3.67 -6.29
CA LEU A 338 -17.08 -3.76 -6.01
C LEU A 338 -16.28 -3.17 -7.19
N PRO A 339 -16.08 -1.84 -7.22
CA PRO A 339 -15.41 -1.17 -8.33
C PRO A 339 -13.87 -1.19 -8.25
N HIS A 340 -13.29 -1.93 -7.33
CA HIS A 340 -11.85 -2.08 -7.12
C HIS A 340 -11.40 -3.54 -7.02
N GLY A 341 -10.10 -3.78 -6.91
CA GLY A 341 -9.53 -5.10 -6.74
C GLY A 341 -9.68 -5.63 -5.31
N LEU A 342 -9.43 -6.93 -5.12
CA LEU A 342 -9.45 -7.57 -3.80
C LEU A 342 -8.25 -7.17 -2.93
N GLY A 343 -7.16 -6.69 -3.53
CA GLY A 343 -6.00 -6.29 -2.76
C GLY A 343 -4.75 -5.99 -3.59
N HIS A 344 -3.70 -5.67 -2.89
CA HIS A 344 -2.39 -5.28 -3.42
C HIS A 344 -1.26 -5.84 -2.56
N MET A 345 -0.03 -5.73 -3.05
CA MET A 345 1.15 -6.11 -2.26
C MET A 345 1.44 -5.06 -1.19
N MET A 346 1.84 -5.53 -0.02
CA MET A 346 2.23 -4.74 1.14
C MET A 346 3.73 -4.87 1.43
N GLY A 347 4.32 -3.85 2.05
CA GLY A 347 5.72 -3.88 2.46
C GLY A 347 6.22 -2.56 3.04
N MET A 348 7.30 -2.02 2.46
CA MET A 348 7.85 -0.70 2.83
C MET A 348 7.00 0.45 2.29
N ASP A 349 6.16 0.19 1.30
CA ASP A 349 5.10 1.10 0.88
C ASP A 349 3.76 0.40 1.11
N VAL A 350 2.71 1.14 1.39
CA VAL A 350 1.36 0.56 1.58
C VAL A 350 0.91 -0.16 0.30
N HIS A 351 1.02 0.49 -0.86
CA HIS A 351 0.99 -0.18 -2.17
C HIS A 351 2.44 -0.49 -2.58
N ASP A 352 2.95 -1.64 -2.12
CA ASP A 352 4.39 -1.91 -2.21
C ASP A 352 4.86 -1.94 -3.67
N MET A 353 5.88 -1.12 -3.95
CA MET A 353 6.51 -0.99 -5.27
C MET A 353 5.57 -0.49 -6.40
N GLU A 354 4.40 0.10 -6.11
CA GLU A 354 3.46 0.57 -7.16
C GLU A 354 4.14 1.54 -8.15
N GLY A 355 5.04 2.38 -7.66
CA GLY A 355 5.83 3.32 -8.48
C GLY A 355 6.69 2.65 -9.56
N LEU A 356 7.03 1.38 -9.40
CA LEU A 356 7.80 0.58 -10.39
C LEU A 356 6.92 0.10 -11.55
N GLY A 357 5.61 0.18 -11.41
CA GLY A 357 4.61 -0.21 -12.39
C GLY A 357 3.87 -1.49 -12.02
N GLN A 358 2.55 -1.38 -11.91
CA GLN A 358 1.65 -2.48 -11.55
C GLN A 358 1.87 -3.75 -12.37
N ILE A 359 2.16 -3.61 -13.67
CA ILE A 359 2.42 -4.74 -14.58
C ILE A 359 3.63 -5.59 -14.16
N HIS A 360 4.60 -5.00 -13.47
CA HIS A 360 5.81 -5.69 -13.03
C HIS A 360 5.66 -6.26 -11.61
N VAL A 361 4.86 -5.61 -10.78
CA VAL A 361 4.67 -6.01 -9.37
C VAL A 361 3.61 -7.09 -9.25
N GLY A 362 2.44 -6.85 -9.82
CA GLY A 362 1.25 -7.66 -9.61
C GLY A 362 0.95 -8.66 -10.71
N TYR A 363 1.71 -8.64 -11.81
CA TYR A 363 1.41 -9.44 -13.00
C TYR A 363 2.66 -10.09 -13.59
N ASP A 364 2.46 -11.06 -14.49
CA ASP A 364 3.52 -11.82 -15.13
C ASP A 364 3.10 -12.30 -16.54
N ALA A 365 3.82 -13.28 -17.10
CA ALA A 365 3.49 -13.84 -18.40
C ALA A 365 2.19 -14.65 -18.41
N GLU A 366 1.83 -15.25 -17.26
CA GLU A 366 0.64 -16.09 -17.11
C GLU A 366 -0.61 -15.27 -16.79
N THR A 367 -0.47 -14.25 -15.95
CA THR A 367 -1.58 -13.41 -15.49
C THR A 367 -1.44 -11.99 -16.00
N ARG A 368 -2.42 -11.52 -16.78
CA ARG A 368 -2.44 -10.17 -17.35
C ARG A 368 -3.51 -9.30 -16.68
N PRO A 369 -3.29 -7.97 -16.60
CA PRO A 369 -4.33 -7.06 -16.14
C PRO A 369 -5.60 -7.19 -16.98
N SER A 370 -6.76 -7.15 -16.32
CA SER A 370 -8.05 -7.05 -16.99
C SER A 370 -8.29 -5.61 -17.47
N CYS A 371 -9.09 -5.45 -18.52
CA CYS A 371 -9.63 -4.15 -18.93
C CYS A 371 -11.09 -3.96 -18.50
N GLN A 372 -11.71 -4.97 -17.84
CA GLN A 372 -13.08 -4.88 -17.33
C GLN A 372 -13.14 -3.90 -16.15
N PHE A 373 -14.13 -2.99 -16.17
CA PHE A 373 -14.37 -2.08 -15.04
C PHE A 373 -14.46 -2.86 -13.71
N GLY A 374 -13.91 -2.31 -12.65
CA GLY A 374 -13.72 -2.97 -11.36
C GLY A 374 -12.47 -3.86 -11.36
N THR A 375 -12.48 -4.97 -12.09
CA THR A 375 -11.35 -5.90 -12.17
C THR A 375 -10.07 -5.28 -12.74
N ALA A 376 -10.17 -4.24 -13.57
CA ALA A 376 -9.02 -3.47 -14.06
C ALA A 376 -8.25 -2.76 -12.95
N SER A 377 -8.88 -2.53 -11.81
CA SER A 377 -8.27 -1.92 -10.63
C SER A 377 -7.59 -2.94 -9.70
N LEU A 378 -7.62 -4.24 -10.03
CA LEU A 378 -6.87 -5.25 -9.28
C LEU A 378 -5.36 -4.99 -9.46
N ARG A 379 -4.67 -4.63 -8.38
CA ARG A 379 -3.25 -4.27 -8.43
C ARG A 379 -2.32 -5.48 -8.41
N PHE A 380 -2.79 -6.60 -7.86
CA PHE A 380 -2.03 -7.84 -7.73
C PHE A 380 -2.88 -9.02 -8.18
N GLY A 381 -2.41 -9.81 -9.15
CA GLY A 381 -3.15 -10.94 -9.72
C GLY A 381 -2.32 -12.19 -9.95
N ARG A 382 -0.97 -12.08 -9.92
CA ARG A 382 -0.08 -13.22 -10.16
C ARG A 382 -0.15 -14.28 -9.06
N ARG A 383 0.58 -15.39 -9.23
CA ARG A 383 0.62 -16.44 -8.22
C ARG A 383 1.19 -15.94 -6.92
N LEU A 384 0.54 -16.36 -5.82
CA LEU A 384 1.01 -16.15 -4.47
C LEU A 384 2.23 -17.03 -4.20
N GLU A 385 3.19 -16.52 -3.46
CA GLU A 385 4.39 -17.25 -3.01
C GLU A 385 4.53 -17.10 -1.50
N GLU A 386 5.11 -18.10 -0.84
CA GLU A 386 5.46 -18.01 0.57
C GLU A 386 6.33 -16.76 0.84
N GLY A 387 5.96 -15.99 1.85
CA GLY A 387 6.62 -14.74 2.23
C GLY A 387 6.06 -13.50 1.52
N PHE A 388 5.06 -13.63 0.65
CA PHE A 388 4.29 -12.48 0.17
C PHE A 388 3.37 -11.96 1.27
N VAL A 389 3.20 -10.65 1.32
CA VAL A 389 2.15 -10.00 2.10
C VAL A 389 1.27 -9.21 1.15
N VAL A 390 -0.02 -9.48 1.22
CA VAL A 390 -1.04 -8.82 0.40
C VAL A 390 -2.20 -8.39 1.28
N THR A 391 -2.93 -7.34 0.87
CA THR A 391 -4.22 -7.01 1.51
C THR A 391 -5.30 -7.96 1.03
N ASP A 392 -6.34 -8.15 1.85
CA ASP A 392 -7.62 -8.78 1.53
C ASP A 392 -8.71 -7.79 1.93
N GLU A 393 -9.26 -7.06 0.94
CA GLU A 393 -10.10 -5.86 1.14
C GLU A 393 -11.43 -5.90 0.38
N PRO A 394 -12.25 -6.95 0.47
CA PRO A 394 -13.55 -6.95 -0.17
C PRO A 394 -14.44 -5.83 0.38
N GLY A 395 -15.26 -5.26 -0.51
CA GLY A 395 -16.22 -4.23 -0.13
C GLY A 395 -17.48 -4.26 -0.99
N ILE A 396 -18.56 -3.70 -0.45
CA ILE A 396 -19.83 -3.47 -1.16
C ILE A 396 -20.23 -2.02 -0.99
N TYR A 397 -20.39 -1.34 -2.11
CA TYR A 397 -20.68 0.09 -2.16
C TYR A 397 -21.94 0.37 -2.98
N PHE A 398 -22.77 1.29 -2.51
CA PHE A 398 -23.91 1.80 -3.24
C PHE A 398 -23.66 3.24 -3.67
N ILE A 399 -22.96 3.41 -4.80
CA ILE A 399 -22.53 4.71 -5.33
C ILE A 399 -23.67 5.29 -6.17
N PRO A 400 -24.38 6.36 -5.73
CA PRO A 400 -25.58 6.84 -6.40
C PRO A 400 -25.36 7.23 -7.87
N ASP A 401 -24.30 7.98 -8.16
CA ASP A 401 -24.00 8.43 -9.53
C ASP A 401 -23.66 7.26 -10.47
N LEU A 402 -22.97 6.24 -9.97
CA LEU A 402 -22.65 5.03 -10.75
C LEU A 402 -23.90 4.19 -11.01
N ILE A 403 -24.78 4.07 -10.03
CA ILE A 403 -26.08 3.38 -10.16
C ILE A 403 -26.93 4.09 -11.23
N ASP A 404 -27.02 5.43 -11.17
CA ASP A 404 -27.79 6.21 -12.13
C ASP A 404 -27.22 6.10 -13.54
N LEU A 405 -25.90 6.15 -13.68
CA LEU A 405 -25.21 5.99 -14.97
C LEU A 405 -25.53 4.61 -15.57
N TRP A 406 -25.32 3.53 -14.81
CA TRP A 406 -25.53 2.16 -15.32
C TRP A 406 -27.00 1.90 -15.64
N ARG A 407 -27.92 2.39 -14.81
CA ARG A 407 -29.37 2.31 -15.09
C ARG A 407 -29.74 3.01 -16.38
N LYS A 408 -29.26 4.26 -16.56
CA LYS A 408 -29.53 5.10 -17.75
C LYS A 408 -29.01 4.47 -19.04
N GLU A 409 -27.80 3.91 -18.98
CA GLU A 409 -27.13 3.32 -20.14
C GLU A 409 -27.52 1.84 -20.34
N GLY A 410 -28.26 1.23 -19.40
CA GLY A 410 -28.67 -0.17 -19.45
C GLY A 410 -27.50 -1.15 -19.29
N ILE A 411 -26.39 -0.69 -18.64
CA ILE A 411 -25.22 -1.56 -18.40
C ILE A 411 -25.62 -2.69 -17.46
N ASN A 412 -25.35 -3.91 -17.88
CA ASN A 412 -25.65 -5.15 -17.12
C ASN A 412 -27.10 -5.26 -16.61
N LYS A 413 -28.08 -4.64 -17.29
CA LYS A 413 -29.50 -4.63 -16.90
C LYS A 413 -30.11 -6.03 -16.74
N ASP A 414 -29.57 -7.02 -17.41
CA ASP A 414 -30.05 -8.41 -17.34
C ASP A 414 -29.63 -9.10 -16.04
N PHE A 415 -28.61 -8.56 -15.35
CA PHE A 415 -28.05 -9.08 -14.10
C PHE A 415 -28.32 -8.18 -12.90
N LEU A 416 -28.68 -6.93 -13.09
CA LEU A 416 -28.92 -5.94 -12.03
C LEU A 416 -30.42 -5.68 -11.86
N ASN A 417 -30.88 -5.62 -10.61
CA ASN A 417 -32.23 -5.23 -10.27
C ASN A 417 -32.27 -3.77 -9.81
N PHE A 418 -32.22 -2.85 -10.76
CA PHE A 418 -32.13 -1.42 -10.48
C PHE A 418 -33.26 -0.88 -9.60
N ASP A 419 -34.47 -1.48 -9.62
CA ASP A 419 -35.57 -1.02 -8.78
C ASP A 419 -35.33 -1.34 -7.29
N VAL A 420 -34.68 -2.45 -6.98
CA VAL A 420 -34.24 -2.78 -5.62
C VAL A 420 -32.99 -1.99 -5.26
N ILE A 421 -32.00 -1.88 -6.18
CA ILE A 421 -30.75 -1.15 -5.97
C ILE A 421 -31.02 0.33 -5.64
N GLU A 422 -32.03 0.94 -6.28
CA GLU A 422 -32.46 2.33 -6.01
C GLU A 422 -32.77 2.56 -4.54
N THR A 423 -33.32 1.56 -3.85
CA THR A 423 -33.65 1.65 -2.42
C THR A 423 -32.43 1.62 -1.50
N TYR A 424 -31.22 1.37 -2.04
CA TYR A 424 -29.95 1.30 -1.31
C TYR A 424 -29.06 2.53 -1.56
N LYS A 425 -29.45 3.54 -2.32
CA LYS A 425 -28.64 4.73 -2.60
C LYS A 425 -28.25 5.53 -1.34
N ASP A 426 -28.99 5.38 -0.25
CA ASP A 426 -28.71 6.02 1.03
C ASP A 426 -27.85 5.16 1.97
N PHE A 427 -27.47 3.96 1.54
CA PHE A 427 -26.81 2.96 2.39
C PHE A 427 -25.36 3.34 2.74
N GLY A 428 -24.60 3.83 1.76
CA GLY A 428 -23.16 4.05 1.87
C GLY A 428 -22.35 2.87 1.33
N GLY A 429 -21.29 2.50 2.06
CA GLY A 429 -20.42 1.38 1.70
C GLY A 429 -19.86 0.66 2.91
N ILE A 430 -19.44 -0.58 2.70
CA ILE A 430 -18.76 -1.42 3.69
C ILE A 430 -17.50 -1.98 3.04
N ARG A 431 -16.37 -1.88 3.74
CA ARG A 431 -15.11 -2.61 3.46
C ARG A 431 -14.62 -3.24 4.76
N ILE A 432 -14.03 -4.41 4.63
CA ILE A 432 -13.25 -5.10 5.65
C ILE A 432 -11.93 -5.43 5.00
N GLU A 433 -10.83 -5.14 5.67
CA GLU A 433 -9.49 -5.33 5.13
C GLU A 433 -8.50 -5.72 6.21
N ASP A 434 -7.69 -6.70 5.88
CA ASP A 434 -6.56 -7.13 6.69
C ASP A 434 -5.32 -7.43 5.83
N ASP A 435 -4.14 -7.25 6.44
CA ASP A 435 -2.86 -7.67 5.88
C ASP A 435 -2.69 -9.19 6.05
N VAL A 436 -2.42 -9.88 4.95
CA VAL A 436 -2.35 -11.34 4.88
C VAL A 436 -0.96 -11.80 4.45
N LEU A 437 -0.27 -12.52 5.32
CA LEU A 437 1.00 -13.20 5.03
C LEU A 437 0.73 -14.58 4.42
N ILE A 438 1.32 -14.84 3.26
CA ILE A 438 1.31 -16.17 2.64
C ILE A 438 2.36 -17.05 3.30
N THR A 439 1.91 -18.18 3.88
CA THR A 439 2.74 -19.20 4.53
C THR A 439 3.07 -20.35 3.58
N ALA A 440 3.82 -21.34 4.05
CA ALA A 440 4.19 -22.49 3.22
C ALA A 440 3.00 -23.32 2.72
N ASP A 441 1.87 -23.32 3.44
CA ASP A 441 0.70 -24.18 3.16
C ASP A 441 -0.66 -23.44 3.15
N GLY A 442 -0.65 -22.12 3.38
CA GLY A 442 -1.84 -21.30 3.44
C GLY A 442 -1.55 -19.82 3.59
N CYS A 443 -2.28 -19.18 4.48
CA CYS A 443 -2.04 -17.79 4.87
C CYS A 443 -2.42 -17.56 6.35
N ARG A 444 -2.00 -16.41 6.87
CA ARG A 444 -2.42 -15.90 8.18
C ARG A 444 -2.49 -14.38 8.17
N PHE A 445 -3.24 -13.80 9.07
CA PHE A 445 -3.16 -12.38 9.36
C PHE A 445 -1.78 -11.99 9.89
N LEU A 446 -1.37 -10.75 9.62
CA LEU A 446 -0.25 -10.14 10.31
C LEU A 446 -0.65 -9.69 11.71
N GLY A 447 0.27 -9.92 12.68
CA GLY A 447 0.07 -9.57 14.08
C GLY A 447 -0.69 -10.64 14.88
N ASP A 448 -0.57 -10.53 16.21
CA ASP A 448 -1.19 -11.44 17.18
C ASP A 448 -2.58 -11.00 17.61
N GLU A 449 -2.90 -9.72 17.42
CA GLU A 449 -4.16 -9.10 17.83
C GLU A 449 -5.04 -8.85 16.61
N ARG A 450 -6.28 -9.31 16.70
CA ARG A 450 -7.23 -9.18 15.61
C ARG A 450 -8.26 -8.09 15.90
N ILE A 451 -8.39 -7.16 14.97
CA ILE A 451 -9.46 -6.16 15.00
C ILE A 451 -10.81 -6.87 14.79
N PRO A 452 -11.82 -6.70 15.66
CA PRO A 452 -13.12 -7.32 15.46
C PRO A 452 -13.71 -7.01 14.08
N TYR A 453 -14.25 -8.03 13.39
CA TYR A 453 -14.85 -7.83 12.06
C TYR A 453 -16.12 -8.64 11.80
N HIS A 454 -16.42 -9.70 12.52
CA HIS A 454 -17.76 -10.29 12.46
C HIS A 454 -18.79 -9.40 13.20
N THR A 455 -20.01 -9.30 12.67
CA THR A 455 -21.05 -8.43 13.25
C THR A 455 -21.24 -8.62 14.76
N ALA A 456 -21.21 -9.86 15.23
CA ALA A 456 -21.34 -10.18 16.65
C ALA A 456 -20.13 -9.72 17.48
N GLU A 457 -18.90 -9.86 16.93
CA GLU A 457 -17.66 -9.41 17.59
C GLU A 457 -17.62 -7.89 17.70
N VAL A 458 -17.98 -7.20 16.61
CA VAL A 458 -18.05 -5.72 16.56
C VAL A 458 -19.06 -5.21 17.60
N GLU A 459 -20.28 -5.76 17.63
CA GLU A 459 -21.30 -5.37 18.60
C GLU A 459 -20.86 -5.64 20.04
N ALA A 460 -20.24 -6.80 20.32
CA ALA A 460 -19.73 -7.16 21.64
C ALA A 460 -18.57 -6.23 22.07
N PHE A 461 -17.66 -5.91 21.16
CA PHE A 461 -16.59 -4.96 21.42
C PHE A 461 -17.15 -3.58 21.79
N LEU A 462 -18.09 -3.05 20.99
CA LEU A 462 -18.71 -1.75 21.24
C LEU A 462 -19.49 -1.71 22.56
N GLU A 463 -20.18 -2.81 22.91
CA GLU A 463 -20.89 -2.93 24.19
C GLU A 463 -19.89 -2.89 25.36
N SER A 464 -18.74 -3.55 25.23
CA SER A 464 -17.69 -3.55 26.27
C SER A 464 -17.07 -2.17 26.51
N GLN A 465 -17.07 -1.29 25.49
CA GLN A 465 -16.53 0.09 25.59
C GLN A 465 -17.51 1.11 26.17
N ASN A 466 -18.76 0.73 26.41
CA ASN A 466 -19.78 1.62 26.96
C ASN A 466 -19.92 1.54 28.52
N LEU A 467 -18.93 0.93 29.22
CA LEU A 467 -18.84 0.83 30.66
C LEU A 467 -18.38 2.13 31.31
#